data_a9e3d571de975be5275ca71ceff4511b
#
_entry.id   a9e3d571de975be5275ca71ceff4511b
#
_cell.length_a   1.000
_cell.length_b   1.000
_cell.length_c   1.000
_cell.angle_alpha   90.00
_cell.angle_beta   90.00
_cell.angle_gamma   90.00
#
_symmetry.space_group_name_H-M   'P 1'
#
loop_
_entity.id
_entity.type
_entity.pdbx_description
1 polymer ?
#
loop_
_entity_poly.entity_id
_entity_poly.type
_entity_poly.pdbx_seq_one_letter_code
_entity_poly.pdbx_strand_id
1 'polypeptide(L)'
;MCMDKLGTYLSDHLSGSIVAIDLARRRASSQGNDEFGADLRRFAAEVERDQRTLRNVIASLDASPSMIKELMASGTAWVDSLRSAINLPGAPNLVRDLELLIIGVRGKELLWKALAEIGIETDPPIRELQDRATAQLESLDVLHNLAVEKEFGSGRAPSS
;
A
#
# COMPACT_ATOMS: atom_id res chain seq x y z
N MET A 1 -27.65 2.01 -3.84
CA MET A 1 -26.91 3.23 -4.22
C MET A 1 -25.81 3.63 -3.23
N CYS A 2 -26.03 3.56 -1.94
CA CYS A 2 -24.95 3.83 -0.95
C CYS A 2 -23.95 2.67 -0.85
N MET A 3 -24.44 1.45 -0.87
CA MET A 3 -23.63 0.21 -0.81
C MET A 3 -22.72 0.05 -2.04
N ASP A 4 -23.17 0.44 -3.24
CA ASP A 4 -22.37 0.36 -4.47
C ASP A 4 -21.15 1.28 -4.40
N LYS A 5 -21.31 2.50 -3.86
CA LYS A 5 -20.20 3.44 -3.68
C LYS A 5 -19.18 2.95 -2.66
N LEU A 6 -19.64 2.39 -1.55
CA LEU A 6 -18.75 1.83 -0.55
C LEU A 6 -17.98 0.64 -1.11
N GLY A 7 -18.67 -0.27 -1.81
CA GLY A 7 -18.04 -1.40 -2.46
C GLY A 7 -16.95 -0.99 -3.44
N THR A 8 -17.22 -0.02 -4.33
CA THR A 8 -16.22 0.53 -5.26
C THR A 8 -15.02 1.12 -4.50
N TYR A 9 -15.26 1.93 -3.48
CA TYR A 9 -14.22 2.52 -2.64
C TYR A 9 -13.31 1.46 -2.00
N LEU A 10 -13.89 0.41 -1.42
CA LEU A 10 -13.12 -0.68 -0.80
C LEU A 10 -12.35 -1.51 -1.84
N SER A 11 -12.92 -1.70 -3.04
CA SER A 11 -12.26 -2.40 -4.15
C SER A 11 -11.04 -1.64 -4.66
N ASP A 12 -11.12 -0.32 -4.77
CA ASP A 12 -10.00 0.53 -5.16
C ASP A 12 -8.83 0.40 -4.17
N HIS A 13 -9.13 0.42 -2.86
CA HIS A 13 -8.13 0.19 -1.83
C HIS A 13 -7.53 -1.23 -1.87
N LEU A 14 -8.37 -2.24 -2.12
CA LEU A 14 -7.90 -3.62 -2.27
C LEU A 14 -6.93 -3.74 -3.47
N SER A 15 -7.28 -3.12 -4.59
CA SER A 15 -6.46 -3.08 -5.79
C SER A 15 -5.13 -2.36 -5.55
N GLY A 16 -5.16 -1.22 -4.87
CA GLY A 16 -3.96 -0.48 -4.47
C GLY A 16 -3.02 -1.32 -3.58
N SER A 17 -3.57 -2.12 -2.68
CA SER A 17 -2.77 -2.99 -1.81
C SER A 17 -2.03 -4.09 -2.59
N ILE A 18 -2.62 -4.62 -3.67
CA ILE A 18 -1.98 -5.62 -4.55
C ILE A 18 -0.73 -4.99 -5.20
N VAL A 19 -0.87 -3.77 -5.70
CA VAL A 19 0.25 -3.04 -6.34
C VAL A 19 1.34 -2.71 -5.33
N ALA A 20 0.98 -2.28 -4.12
CA ALA A 20 1.93 -1.97 -3.06
C ALA A 20 2.74 -3.20 -2.64
N ILE A 21 2.10 -4.36 -2.48
CA ILE A 21 2.76 -5.63 -2.14
C ILE A 21 3.75 -6.03 -3.25
N ASP A 22 3.31 -5.98 -4.50
CA ASP A 22 4.14 -6.34 -5.66
C ASP A 22 5.36 -5.40 -5.78
N LEU A 23 5.17 -4.10 -5.62
CA LEU A 23 6.24 -3.10 -5.65
C LEU A 23 7.26 -3.34 -4.51
N ALA A 24 6.78 -3.50 -3.28
CA ALA A 24 7.64 -3.74 -2.12
C ALA A 24 8.46 -5.03 -2.27
N ARG A 25 7.85 -6.11 -2.76
CA ARG A 25 8.54 -7.40 -3.01
C ARG A 25 9.60 -7.30 -4.09
N ARG A 26 9.30 -6.62 -5.21
CA ARG A 26 10.28 -6.39 -6.28
C ARG A 26 11.48 -5.59 -5.76
N ARG A 27 11.22 -4.54 -4.98
CA ARG A 27 12.30 -3.74 -4.39
C ARG A 27 13.10 -4.51 -3.35
N ALA A 28 12.45 -5.29 -2.50
CA ALA A 28 13.12 -6.18 -1.57
C ALA A 28 14.07 -7.15 -2.29
N SER A 29 13.63 -7.72 -3.40
CA SER A 29 14.45 -8.63 -4.21
C SER A 29 15.65 -7.94 -4.86
N SER A 30 15.50 -6.68 -5.30
CA SER A 30 16.58 -5.91 -5.91
C SER A 30 17.63 -5.41 -4.92
N GLN A 31 17.28 -5.25 -3.63
CA GLN A 31 18.21 -4.88 -2.56
C GLN A 31 18.94 -6.09 -1.95
N GLY A 32 18.49 -7.30 -2.25
CA GLY A 32 19.11 -8.52 -1.72
C GLY A 32 18.72 -8.82 -0.27
N ASN A 33 19.70 -9.35 0.50
CA ASN A 33 19.47 -9.78 1.90
C ASN A 33 19.96 -8.75 2.93
N ASP A 34 20.14 -7.51 2.54
CA ASP A 34 20.47 -6.43 3.47
C ASP A 34 19.25 -6.07 4.36
N GLU A 35 19.49 -5.22 5.35
CA GLU A 35 18.45 -4.76 6.29
C GLU A 35 17.32 -4.04 5.55
N PHE A 36 17.64 -3.27 4.52
CA PHE A 36 16.68 -2.57 3.69
C PHE A 36 15.70 -3.51 2.99
N GLY A 37 16.23 -4.58 2.38
CA GLY A 37 15.41 -5.61 1.74
C GLY A 37 14.56 -6.38 2.76
N ALA A 38 15.07 -6.61 3.99
CA ALA A 38 14.33 -7.25 5.07
C ALA A 38 13.13 -6.39 5.52
N ASP A 39 13.31 -5.07 5.64
CA ASP A 39 12.25 -4.14 6.02
C ASP A 39 11.13 -4.07 4.97
N LEU A 40 11.49 -4.05 3.68
CA LEU A 40 10.49 -4.10 2.60
C LEU A 40 9.72 -5.42 2.56
N ARG A 41 10.36 -6.56 2.87
CA ARG A 41 9.66 -7.85 2.99
C ARG A 41 8.69 -7.87 4.16
N ARG A 42 9.09 -7.30 5.31
CA ARG A 42 8.24 -7.15 6.49
C ARG A 42 7.03 -6.26 6.17
N PHE A 43 7.27 -5.11 5.55
CA PHE A 43 6.21 -4.21 5.09
C PHE A 43 5.21 -4.93 4.18
N ALA A 44 5.68 -5.66 3.17
CA ALA A 44 4.79 -6.40 2.26
C ALA A 44 3.92 -7.43 3.02
N ALA A 45 4.50 -8.16 3.98
CA ALA A 45 3.77 -9.14 4.79
C ALA A 45 2.71 -8.49 5.70
N GLU A 46 2.97 -7.29 6.22
CA GLU A 46 2.00 -6.52 7.00
C GLU A 46 0.86 -6.01 6.14
N VAL A 47 1.14 -5.47 4.96
CA VAL A 47 0.11 -5.03 4.01
C VAL A 47 -0.77 -6.21 3.57
N GLU A 48 -0.22 -7.41 3.43
CA GLU A 48 -1.01 -8.63 3.17
C GLU A 48 -1.97 -9.00 4.31
N ARG A 49 -1.57 -8.77 5.56
CA ARG A 49 -2.48 -8.96 6.70
C ARG A 49 -3.63 -7.96 6.65
N ASP A 50 -3.33 -6.69 6.42
CA ASP A 50 -4.33 -5.63 6.28
C ASP A 50 -5.27 -5.89 5.09
N GLN A 51 -4.75 -6.41 3.99
CA GLN A 51 -5.53 -6.81 2.83
C GLN A 51 -6.53 -7.93 3.15
N ARG A 52 -6.13 -8.90 3.99
CA ARG A 52 -7.07 -9.96 4.43
C ARG A 52 -8.22 -9.38 5.24
N THR A 53 -7.92 -8.45 6.16
CA THR A 53 -8.95 -7.74 6.93
C THR A 53 -9.92 -6.99 6.00
N LEU A 54 -9.40 -6.28 5.00
CA LEU A 54 -10.23 -5.56 4.03
C LEU A 54 -11.12 -6.51 3.21
N ARG A 55 -10.61 -7.67 2.80
CA ARG A 55 -11.41 -8.70 2.13
C ARG A 55 -12.53 -9.24 3.02
N ASN A 56 -12.28 -9.42 4.31
CA ASN A 56 -13.31 -9.85 5.26
C ASN A 56 -14.39 -8.78 5.42
N VAL A 57 -14.03 -7.51 5.48
CA VAL A 57 -14.98 -6.39 5.48
C VAL A 57 -15.85 -6.43 4.21
N ILE A 58 -15.25 -6.53 3.04
CA ILE A 58 -15.99 -6.61 1.77
C ILE A 58 -16.95 -7.81 1.77
N ALA A 59 -16.51 -8.96 2.26
CA ALA A 59 -17.33 -10.17 2.34
C ALA A 59 -18.51 -10.04 3.33
N SER A 60 -18.36 -9.23 4.39
CA SER A 60 -19.41 -9.01 5.40
C SER A 60 -20.50 -8.03 4.95
N LEU A 61 -20.28 -7.28 3.88
CA LEU A 61 -21.21 -6.27 3.38
C LEU A 61 -22.30 -6.87 2.47
N ASP A 62 -22.89 -8.02 2.76
CA ASP A 62 -24.00 -8.66 2.01
C ASP A 62 -23.97 -8.41 0.47
N ALA A 63 -22.78 -8.23 -0.07
CA ALA A 63 -22.60 -8.03 -1.49
C ALA A 63 -22.91 -9.32 -2.23
N SER A 64 -23.79 -9.26 -3.24
CA SER A 64 -24.05 -10.43 -4.07
C SER A 64 -22.75 -10.95 -4.71
N PRO A 65 -22.63 -12.28 -4.94
CA PRO A 65 -21.42 -12.84 -5.60
C PRO A 65 -21.08 -12.18 -6.94
N SER A 66 -22.09 -11.66 -7.67
CA SER A 66 -21.92 -10.90 -8.91
C SER A 66 -21.26 -9.52 -8.64
N MET A 67 -21.68 -8.84 -7.57
CA MET A 67 -21.12 -7.54 -7.17
C MET A 67 -19.68 -7.66 -6.74
N ILE A 68 -19.31 -8.69 -5.98
CA ILE A 68 -17.92 -8.97 -5.61
C ILE A 68 -17.08 -9.24 -6.86
N LYS A 69 -17.61 -9.97 -7.85
CA LYS A 69 -16.94 -10.27 -9.11
C LYS A 69 -16.74 -9.03 -9.98
N GLU A 70 -17.71 -8.14 -10.07
CA GLU A 70 -17.61 -6.86 -10.77
C GLU A 70 -16.65 -5.90 -10.07
N LEU A 71 -16.66 -5.85 -8.74
CA LEU A 71 -15.71 -5.08 -7.93
C LEU A 71 -14.27 -5.55 -8.16
N MET A 72 -14.05 -6.87 -8.20
CA MET A 72 -12.72 -7.44 -8.48
C MET A 72 -12.30 -7.18 -9.93
N ALA A 73 -13.24 -7.15 -10.88
CA ALA A 73 -12.95 -6.86 -12.29
C ALA A 73 -12.66 -5.37 -12.55
N SER A 74 -13.36 -4.45 -11.88
CA SER A 74 -13.10 -3.01 -12.01
C SER A 74 -11.74 -2.60 -11.41
N GLY A 75 -11.31 -3.28 -10.35
CA GLY A 75 -10.00 -3.08 -9.74
C GLY A 75 -8.83 -3.40 -10.67
N THR A 76 -8.99 -4.28 -11.67
CA THR A 76 -7.91 -4.65 -12.60
C THR A 76 -7.49 -3.50 -13.51
N ALA A 77 -8.42 -2.69 -13.99
CA ALA A 77 -8.12 -1.54 -14.86
C ALA A 77 -7.31 -0.46 -14.11
N TRP A 78 -7.62 -0.23 -12.84
CA TRP A 78 -6.87 0.70 -11.99
C TRP A 78 -5.49 0.16 -11.62
N VAL A 79 -5.36 -1.13 -11.34
CA VAL A 79 -4.08 -1.83 -11.14
C VAL A 79 -3.19 -1.72 -12.37
N ASP A 80 -3.73 -1.91 -13.57
CA ASP A 80 -2.98 -1.81 -14.82
C ASP A 80 -2.54 -0.37 -15.10
N SER A 81 -3.38 0.63 -14.81
CA SER A 81 -3.03 2.04 -14.88
C SER A 81 -1.91 2.40 -13.89
N LEU A 82 -2.00 1.91 -12.67
CA LEU A 82 -0.99 2.15 -11.64
C LEU A 82 0.32 1.40 -11.96
N ARG A 83 0.24 0.17 -12.45
CA ARG A 83 1.40 -0.57 -12.96
C ARG A 83 2.08 0.15 -14.13
N SER A 84 1.31 0.72 -15.04
CA SER A 84 1.84 1.53 -16.14
C SER A 84 2.53 2.78 -15.63
N ALA A 85 1.98 3.45 -14.62
CA ALA A 85 2.60 4.61 -13.97
C ALA A 85 3.90 4.25 -13.23
N ILE A 86 3.97 3.06 -12.63
CA ILE A 86 5.17 2.54 -11.96
C ILE A 86 6.24 2.10 -12.98
N ASN A 87 5.81 1.58 -14.13
CA ASN A 87 6.69 1.09 -15.19
C ASN A 87 7.02 2.17 -16.26
N LEU A 88 6.80 3.45 -15.98
CA LEU A 88 7.19 4.54 -16.87
C LEU A 88 8.67 4.42 -17.26
N PRO A 89 9.04 4.67 -18.55
CA PRO A 89 10.42 4.63 -18.98
C PRO A 89 11.26 5.67 -18.22
N GLY A 90 12.23 5.19 -17.51
CA GLY A 90 13.17 5.93 -16.68
C GLY A 90 13.93 4.93 -15.82
N ALA A 91 15.11 5.30 -15.33
CA ALA A 91 15.86 4.46 -14.41
C ALA A 91 14.98 4.12 -13.19
N PRO A 92 14.97 2.84 -12.73
CA PRO A 92 14.24 2.45 -11.53
C PRO A 92 14.73 3.33 -10.37
N ASN A 93 13.87 4.20 -9.87
CA ASN A 93 14.21 5.13 -8.81
C ASN A 93 13.59 4.61 -7.51
N LEU A 94 14.45 4.19 -6.58
CA LEU A 94 14.02 3.64 -5.30
C LEU A 94 13.27 4.68 -4.46
N VAL A 95 13.71 5.95 -4.50
CA VAL A 95 13.07 7.07 -3.79
C VAL A 95 11.62 7.20 -4.24
N ARG A 96 11.37 7.27 -5.55
CA ARG A 96 10.01 7.38 -6.09
C ARG A 96 9.12 6.20 -5.71
N ASP A 97 9.67 5.00 -5.71
CA ASP A 97 8.88 3.81 -5.37
C ASP A 97 8.51 3.79 -3.88
N LEU A 98 9.41 4.25 -3.01
CA LEU A 98 9.09 4.44 -1.59
C LEU A 98 8.03 5.53 -1.38
N GLU A 99 8.09 6.63 -2.13
CA GLU A 99 7.05 7.67 -2.12
C GLU A 99 5.68 7.10 -2.51
N LEU A 100 5.61 6.24 -3.52
CA LEU A 100 4.37 5.56 -3.91
C LEU A 100 3.84 4.65 -2.80
N LEU A 101 4.72 3.93 -2.08
CA LEU A 101 4.34 3.12 -0.92
C LEU A 101 3.81 3.99 0.23
N ILE A 102 4.46 5.11 0.52
CA ILE A 102 4.03 6.10 1.53
C ILE A 102 2.63 6.64 1.18
N ILE A 103 2.40 7.06 -0.06
CA ILE A 103 1.09 7.52 -0.54
C ILE A 103 0.03 6.43 -0.36
N GLY A 104 0.37 5.18 -0.70
CA GLY A 104 -0.52 4.04 -0.51
C GLY A 104 -0.91 3.79 0.95
N VAL A 105 0.05 3.90 1.88
CA VAL A 105 -0.24 3.76 3.32
C VAL A 105 -1.06 4.93 3.86
N ARG A 106 -0.83 6.16 3.39
CA ARG A 106 -1.69 7.32 3.73
C ARG A 106 -3.12 7.11 3.26
N GLY A 107 -3.32 6.59 2.05
CA GLY A 107 -4.64 6.17 1.57
C GLY A 107 -5.29 5.12 2.48
N LYS A 108 -4.53 4.13 2.95
CA LYS A 108 -4.99 3.11 3.89
C LYS A 108 -5.38 3.68 5.27
N GLU A 109 -4.65 4.65 5.80
CA GLU A 109 -5.06 5.34 7.03
C GLU A 109 -6.45 6.00 6.87
N LEU A 110 -6.69 6.65 5.73
CA LEU A 110 -7.97 7.25 5.41
C LEU A 110 -9.09 6.21 5.25
N LEU A 111 -8.78 5.04 4.68
CA LEU A 111 -9.71 3.91 4.60
C LEU A 111 -10.16 3.48 6.00
N TRP A 112 -9.23 3.19 6.91
CA TRP A 112 -9.58 2.76 8.28
C TRP A 112 -10.36 3.84 9.04
N LYS A 113 -10.02 5.12 8.83
CA LYS A 113 -10.77 6.24 9.37
C LYS A 113 -12.21 6.29 8.85
N ALA A 114 -12.39 6.13 7.54
CA ALA A 114 -13.71 6.12 6.92
C ALA A 114 -14.59 4.96 7.42
N LEU A 115 -14.01 3.76 7.58
CA LEU A 115 -14.73 2.60 8.13
C LEU A 115 -15.13 2.80 9.60
N ALA A 116 -14.26 3.41 10.41
CA ALA A 116 -14.58 3.76 11.79
C ALA A 116 -15.76 4.75 11.87
N GLU A 117 -15.75 5.77 11.01
CA GLU A 117 -16.78 6.81 10.98
C GLU A 117 -18.17 6.27 10.65
N ILE A 118 -18.24 5.25 9.81
CA ILE A 118 -19.51 4.59 9.44
C ILE A 118 -19.85 3.38 10.33
N GLY A 119 -19.09 3.15 11.39
CA GLY A 119 -19.37 2.12 12.38
C GLY A 119 -19.11 0.68 11.93
N ILE A 120 -18.24 0.47 10.93
CA ILE A 120 -17.81 -0.88 10.51
C ILE A 120 -16.83 -1.43 11.54
N GLU A 121 -17.16 -2.58 12.10
CA GLU A 121 -16.25 -3.33 12.98
C GLU A 121 -15.32 -4.23 12.17
N THR A 122 -14.09 -4.38 12.66
CA THR A 122 -13.07 -5.23 12.01
C THR A 122 -12.37 -6.13 13.03
N ASP A 123 -11.77 -7.20 12.54
CA ASP A 123 -10.87 -8.04 13.29
C ASP A 123 -9.52 -8.13 12.54
N PRO A 124 -8.44 -7.57 13.08
CA PRO A 124 -8.30 -6.86 14.36
C PRO A 124 -9.09 -5.53 14.40
N PRO A 125 -9.29 -4.92 15.59
CA PRO A 125 -10.00 -3.64 15.73
C PRO A 125 -9.36 -2.53 14.89
N ILE A 126 -10.17 -1.61 14.35
CA ILE A 126 -9.72 -0.50 13.47
C ILE A 126 -8.57 0.30 14.11
N ARG A 127 -8.60 0.52 15.42
CA ARG A 127 -7.52 1.21 16.13
C ARG A 127 -6.16 0.54 15.91
N GLU A 128 -6.10 -0.78 16.02
CA GLU A 128 -4.87 -1.54 15.75
C GLU A 128 -4.40 -1.41 14.31
N LEU A 129 -5.34 -1.37 13.36
CA LEU A 129 -5.04 -1.16 11.93
C LEU A 129 -4.49 0.25 11.66
N GLN A 130 -5.00 1.26 12.37
CA GLN A 130 -4.50 2.63 12.31
C GLN A 130 -3.10 2.74 12.92
N ASP A 131 -2.88 2.16 14.10
CA ASP A 131 -1.56 2.14 14.76
C ASP A 131 -0.52 1.44 13.87
N ARG A 132 -0.90 0.33 13.22
CA ARG A 132 -0.04 -0.37 12.26
C ARG A 132 0.28 0.47 11.03
N ALA A 133 -0.68 1.19 10.48
CA ALA A 133 -0.45 2.09 9.35
C ALA A 133 0.53 3.22 9.73
N THR A 134 0.41 3.79 10.93
CA THR A 134 1.35 4.79 11.45
C THR A 134 2.77 4.22 11.56
N ALA A 135 2.94 3.04 12.14
CA ALA A 135 4.24 2.38 12.25
C ALA A 135 4.86 2.05 10.87
N GLN A 136 4.03 1.68 9.89
CA GLN A 136 4.48 1.46 8.51
C GLN A 136 4.99 2.75 7.87
N LEU A 137 4.32 3.89 8.09
CA LEU A 137 4.79 5.19 7.59
C LEU A 137 6.13 5.57 8.19
N GLU A 138 6.31 5.44 9.51
CA GLU A 138 7.57 5.71 10.18
C GLU A 138 8.71 4.86 9.60
N SER A 139 8.46 3.57 9.38
CA SER A 139 9.43 2.67 8.76
C SER A 139 9.78 3.08 7.31
N LEU A 140 8.77 3.42 6.51
CA LEU A 140 8.98 3.86 5.12
C LEU A 140 9.71 5.20 5.04
N ASP A 141 9.44 6.13 5.96
CA ASP A 141 10.13 7.42 6.03
C ASP A 141 11.65 7.23 6.32
N VAL A 142 12.00 6.30 7.19
CA VAL A 142 13.42 5.93 7.43
C VAL A 142 14.06 5.38 6.16
N LEU A 143 13.39 4.44 5.49
CA LEU A 143 13.89 3.85 4.24
C LEU A 143 14.01 4.90 3.12
N HIS A 144 13.06 5.82 3.03
CA HIS A 144 13.07 6.91 2.06
C HIS A 144 14.29 7.83 2.27
N ASN A 145 14.57 8.24 3.50
CA ASN A 145 15.72 9.07 3.81
C ASN A 145 17.05 8.38 3.45
N LEU A 146 17.18 7.09 3.76
CA LEU A 146 18.33 6.29 3.36
C LEU A 146 18.48 6.18 1.83
N ALA A 147 17.36 6.02 1.12
CA ALA A 147 17.36 5.97 -0.34
C ALA A 147 17.78 7.31 -0.95
N VAL A 148 17.28 8.44 -0.42
CA VAL A 148 17.67 9.79 -0.85
C VAL A 148 19.16 10.02 -0.67
N GLU A 149 19.73 9.65 0.48
CA GLU A 149 21.16 9.75 0.71
C GLU A 149 21.98 8.90 -0.26
N LYS A 150 21.53 7.68 -0.51
CA LYS A 150 22.18 6.74 -1.43
C LYS A 150 22.13 7.22 -2.89
N GLU A 151 20.98 7.71 -3.35
CA GLU A 151 20.78 8.08 -4.77
C GLU A 151 21.25 9.50 -5.09
N PHE A 152 21.13 10.43 -4.15
CA PHE A 152 21.38 11.86 -4.38
C PHE A 152 22.50 12.45 -3.53
N GLY A 153 22.94 11.74 -2.47
CA GLY A 153 23.95 12.23 -1.54
C GLY A 153 25.40 12.19 -2.07
N SER A 154 25.66 11.41 -3.12
CA SER A 154 27.04 11.21 -3.67
C SER A 154 27.65 12.44 -4.36
N GLY A 155 26.95 13.58 -4.40
CA GLY A 155 27.42 14.84 -4.98
C GLY A 155 27.89 15.89 -3.97
N ARG A 156 27.83 15.61 -2.67
CA ARG A 156 28.25 16.54 -1.65
C ARG A 156 29.75 16.32 -1.34
N ALA A 157 30.62 17.05 -2.03
CA ALA A 157 32.04 17.11 -1.68
C ALA A 157 32.17 17.53 -0.20
N PRO A 158 33.13 16.96 0.57
CA PRO A 158 33.38 17.43 1.92
C PRO A 158 33.78 18.90 1.85
N SER A 159 33.00 19.74 2.52
CA SER A 159 33.36 21.14 2.76
C SER A 159 34.65 21.15 3.58
N SER A 160 35.71 21.63 2.97
CA SER A 160 37.03 21.90 3.56
C SER A 160 36.93 22.96 4.64
#